data_cfd2445792d8dbeda3b18b861b8c9d38
#
_entry.id   cfd2445792d8dbeda3b18b861b8c9d38
#
_cell.length_a   1.000
_cell.length_b   1.000
_cell.length_c   1.000
_cell.angle_alpha   90.00
_cell.angle_beta   90.00
_cell.angle_gamma   90.00
#
_symmetry.space_group_name_H-M   'P 1'
#
loop_
_entity.id
_entity.type
_entity.pdbx_description
1 polymer ?
#
loop_
_entity_poly.entity_id
_entity_poly.type
_entity_poly.pdbx_seq_one_letter_code
_entity_poly.pdbx_strand_id
1 'polypeptide(L)'
;ACLVGSEMCIRDSSLRECQKQSKKNNWKIVQDVSTKNYKYVPQLTMAGYSIMIKEISKQTNQYITHIFLQAGVGGLAAGVVAGVAKYFKRIPKIIIVEPDQADCVLQSIKSNKLKKIRIKKESIMGGMSCNEMSLVPWQILKNASHCCVSISDKNIAKTIAGLKDKKFSKTSI
;
A
#
# COMPACT_ATOMS: atom_id res chain seq x y z
N ALA A 1 -16.40 -10.05 7.53
CA ALA A 1 -15.57 -11.22 7.28
C ALA A 1 -14.37 -10.80 6.42
N CYS A 2 -13.19 -10.84 7.00
CA CYS A 2 -11.96 -10.64 6.27
C CYS A 2 -11.60 -11.96 5.60
N LEU A 3 -11.83 -12.09 4.29
CA LEU A 3 -11.36 -13.23 3.51
C LEU A 3 -9.88 -13.00 3.22
N VAL A 4 -9.04 -13.47 4.11
CA VAL A 4 -7.60 -13.56 3.92
C VAL A 4 -7.33 -14.82 3.09
N GLY A 5 -6.71 -14.63 1.94
CA GLY A 5 -6.15 -15.71 1.14
C GLY A 5 -7.18 -16.44 0.31
N SER A 6 -7.24 -16.04 -0.93
CA SER A 6 -7.75 -16.90 -1.97
C SER A 6 -7.71 -16.17 -3.32
N GLU A 7 -7.65 -16.93 -4.32
CA GLU A 7 -7.51 -16.60 -5.73
C GLU A 7 -8.23 -15.31 -6.13
N MET A 8 -7.64 -14.55 -7.01
CA MET A 8 -8.16 -13.29 -7.56
C MET A 8 -9.62 -13.39 -8.02
N CYS A 9 -10.08 -14.56 -8.45
CA CYS A 9 -11.47 -14.85 -8.79
C CYS A 9 -12.43 -14.73 -7.60
N ILE A 10 -12.00 -15.08 -6.40
CA ILE A 10 -12.84 -15.00 -5.18
C ILE A 10 -13.01 -13.54 -4.76
N ARG A 11 -11.97 -12.72 -4.87
CA ARG A 11 -12.07 -11.29 -4.54
C ARG A 11 -13.06 -10.57 -5.46
N ASP A 12 -12.97 -10.80 -6.77
CA ASP A 12 -13.87 -10.20 -7.74
C ASP A 12 -15.30 -10.71 -7.60
N SER A 13 -15.51 -11.99 -7.25
CA SER A 13 -16.83 -12.56 -6.99
C SER A 13 -17.43 -12.05 -5.68
N SER A 14 -16.62 -11.92 -4.63
CA SER A 14 -17.03 -11.36 -3.34
C SER A 14 -17.44 -9.90 -3.48
N LEU A 15 -16.72 -9.09 -4.24
CA LEU A 15 -17.10 -7.70 -4.47
C LEU A 15 -18.42 -7.59 -5.25
N ARG A 16 -18.62 -8.42 -6.28
CA ARG A 16 -19.90 -8.47 -7.01
C ARG A 16 -21.06 -8.86 -6.11
N GLU A 17 -20.87 -9.85 -5.24
CA GLU A 17 -21.92 -10.25 -4.29
C GLU A 17 -22.19 -9.15 -3.26
N CYS A 18 -21.15 -8.49 -2.71
CA CYS A 18 -21.32 -7.31 -1.86
C CYS A 18 -22.14 -6.20 -2.55
N GLN A 19 -21.86 -5.92 -3.81
CA GLN A 19 -22.60 -4.92 -4.59
C GLN A 19 -24.06 -5.32 -4.79
N LYS A 20 -24.35 -6.59 -5.05
CA LYS A 20 -25.69 -7.13 -5.19
C LYS A 20 -26.47 -7.03 -3.87
N GLN A 21 -25.86 -7.47 -2.76
CA GLN A 21 -26.49 -7.41 -1.43
C GLN A 21 -26.71 -5.97 -0.96
N SER A 22 -25.76 -5.09 -1.22
CA SER A 22 -25.86 -3.65 -0.94
C SER A 22 -27.10 -3.05 -1.62
N LYS A 23 -27.29 -3.32 -2.91
CA LYS A 23 -28.48 -2.85 -3.65
C LYS A 23 -29.79 -3.44 -3.12
N LYS A 24 -29.80 -4.76 -2.84
CA LYS A 24 -31.01 -5.47 -2.36
C LYS A 24 -31.45 -4.97 -1.00
N ASN A 25 -30.53 -4.68 -0.09
CA ASN A 25 -30.82 -4.35 1.31
C ASN A 25 -30.62 -2.87 1.63
N ASN A 26 -30.36 -2.02 0.63
CA ASN A 26 -30.04 -0.61 0.81
C ASN A 26 -28.86 -0.37 1.78
N TRP A 27 -27.84 -1.25 1.74
CA TRP A 27 -26.63 -1.12 2.55
C TRP A 27 -25.59 -0.25 1.88
N LYS A 28 -24.75 0.43 2.67
CA LYS A 28 -23.59 1.15 2.17
C LYS A 28 -22.37 0.23 2.13
N ILE A 29 -21.69 0.20 0.99
CA ILE A 29 -20.39 -0.48 0.88
C ILE A 29 -19.32 0.41 1.49
N VAL A 30 -18.50 -0.16 2.38
CA VAL A 30 -17.31 0.47 2.95
C VAL A 30 -16.10 -0.35 2.55
N GLN A 31 -15.22 0.25 1.74
CA GLN A 31 -13.97 -0.37 1.28
C GLN A 31 -12.86 0.68 1.17
N ASP A 32 -11.61 0.24 1.21
CA ASP A 32 -10.42 1.09 1.12
C ASP A 32 -9.93 1.34 -0.32
N VAL A 33 -10.45 0.58 -1.29
CA VAL A 33 -10.09 0.71 -2.71
C VAL A 33 -10.95 1.76 -3.39
N SER A 34 -10.31 2.75 -3.99
CA SER A 34 -11.00 3.82 -4.73
C SER A 34 -11.20 3.48 -6.20
N THR A 35 -12.34 3.92 -6.73
CA THR A 35 -12.68 3.88 -8.16
C THR A 35 -13.07 5.28 -8.65
N LYS A 36 -13.43 5.42 -9.93
CA LYS A 36 -13.89 6.71 -10.47
C LYS A 36 -15.05 7.29 -9.67
N ASN A 37 -15.99 6.46 -9.23
CA ASN A 37 -17.24 6.86 -8.58
C ASN A 37 -17.23 6.63 -7.06
N TYR A 38 -16.13 6.13 -6.49
CA TYR A 38 -16.03 5.80 -5.08
C TYR A 38 -14.65 6.20 -4.55
N LYS A 39 -14.56 7.39 -3.94
CA LYS A 39 -13.29 7.98 -3.49
C LYS A 39 -13.32 8.41 -2.02
N TYR A 40 -14.47 8.82 -1.52
CA TYR A 40 -14.59 9.48 -0.20
C TYR A 40 -14.07 8.59 0.96
N VAL A 41 -14.60 7.37 1.09
CA VAL A 41 -14.18 6.46 2.17
C VAL A 41 -12.70 6.08 2.04
N PRO A 42 -12.17 5.70 0.85
CA PRO A 42 -10.73 5.50 0.66
C PRO A 42 -9.88 6.71 1.04
N GLN A 43 -10.32 7.93 0.75
CA GLN A 43 -9.61 9.15 1.17
C GLN A 43 -9.60 9.33 2.69
N LEU A 44 -10.71 9.05 3.38
CA LEU A 44 -10.76 9.05 4.84
C LEU A 44 -9.81 8.00 5.44
N THR A 45 -9.76 6.80 4.87
CA THR A 45 -8.82 5.75 5.30
C THR A 45 -7.36 6.22 5.15
N MET A 46 -7.01 6.83 4.01
CA MET A 46 -5.68 7.40 3.80
C MET A 46 -5.38 8.55 4.77
N ALA A 47 -6.37 9.40 5.07
CA ALA A 47 -6.23 10.46 6.07
C ALA A 47 -5.95 9.86 7.47
N GLY A 48 -6.60 8.74 7.81
CA GLY A 48 -6.30 7.98 9.03
C GLY A 48 -4.84 7.53 9.09
N TYR A 49 -4.31 6.96 8.01
CA TYR A 49 -2.90 6.57 7.95
C TYR A 49 -1.92 7.74 8.12
N SER A 50 -2.29 8.95 7.71
CA SER A 50 -1.45 10.13 7.87
C SER A 50 -1.20 10.52 9.33
N ILE A 51 -2.05 10.05 10.27
CA ILE A 51 -1.90 10.29 11.72
C ILE A 51 -0.60 9.66 12.24
N MET A 52 -0.24 8.47 11.75
CA MET A 52 1.03 7.83 12.09
C MET A 52 2.24 8.74 11.80
N ILE A 53 2.21 9.44 10.68
CA ILE A 53 3.29 10.38 10.31
C ILE A 53 3.29 11.64 11.19
N LYS A 54 2.11 12.10 11.60
CA LYS A 54 1.99 13.17 12.60
C LYS A 54 2.63 12.77 13.94
N GLU A 55 2.42 11.53 14.37
CA GLU A 55 3.02 10.98 15.59
C GLU A 55 4.54 10.87 15.46
N ILE A 56 5.03 10.25 14.38
CA ILE A 56 6.47 10.13 14.10
C ILE A 56 7.14 11.50 14.08
N SER A 57 6.51 12.51 13.45
CA SER A 57 7.06 13.87 13.40
C SER A 57 7.26 14.55 14.76
N LYS A 58 6.53 14.07 15.80
CA LYS A 58 6.65 14.54 17.19
C LYS A 58 7.61 13.70 18.01
N GLN A 59 7.78 12.43 17.65
CA GLN A 59 8.58 11.46 18.42
C GLN A 59 10.06 11.48 18.06
N THR A 60 10.42 11.98 16.88
CA THR A 60 11.82 12.03 16.45
C THR A 60 12.27 13.44 16.11
N ASN A 61 13.45 13.80 16.62
CA ASN A 61 14.16 15.02 16.24
C ASN A 61 15.21 14.75 15.15
N GLN A 62 15.37 13.50 14.72
CA GLN A 62 16.34 13.11 13.72
C GLN A 62 15.84 13.44 12.32
N TYR A 63 16.77 13.79 11.43
CA TYR A 63 16.47 13.98 10.04
C TYR A 63 16.28 12.64 9.34
N ILE A 64 15.07 12.39 8.86
CA ILE A 64 14.74 11.21 8.06
C ILE A 64 15.06 11.51 6.60
N THR A 65 15.96 10.74 6.01
CA THR A 65 16.40 10.90 4.62
C THR A 65 15.58 10.08 3.64
N HIS A 66 15.14 8.89 4.05
CA HIS A 66 14.41 7.93 3.21
C HIS A 66 13.29 7.28 4.00
N ILE A 67 12.16 7.03 3.35
CA ILE A 67 11.06 6.23 3.89
C ILE A 67 10.78 5.10 2.90
N PHE A 68 10.88 3.86 3.36
CA PHE A 68 10.52 2.66 2.61
C PHE A 68 9.08 2.28 2.97
N LEU A 69 8.23 2.18 1.96
CA LEU A 69 6.80 1.92 2.11
C LEU A 69 6.40 0.70 1.30
N GLN A 70 5.80 -0.25 1.98
CA GLN A 70 5.15 -1.36 1.29
C GLN A 70 3.89 -0.87 0.57
N ALA A 71 3.59 -1.45 -0.58
CA ALA A 71 2.38 -1.17 -1.32
C ALA A 71 1.75 -2.45 -1.90
N GLY A 72 0.46 -2.63 -1.60
CA GLY A 72 -0.45 -3.47 -2.37
C GLY A 72 -1.27 -2.57 -3.29
N VAL A 73 -2.48 -2.19 -2.90
CA VAL A 73 -3.29 -1.20 -3.65
C VAL A 73 -2.83 0.26 -3.44
N GLY A 74 -1.87 0.51 -2.56
CA GLY A 74 -1.21 1.80 -2.36
C GLY A 74 -1.83 2.73 -1.32
N GLY A 75 -2.91 2.36 -0.63
CA GLY A 75 -3.63 3.23 0.30
C GLY A 75 -2.77 3.73 1.47
N LEU A 76 -2.06 2.83 2.15
CA LEU A 76 -1.14 3.18 3.23
C LEU A 76 -0.02 4.11 2.73
N ALA A 77 0.64 3.74 1.64
CA ALA A 77 1.74 4.51 1.08
C ALA A 77 1.30 5.94 0.70
N ALA A 78 0.12 6.09 0.08
CA ALA A 78 -0.44 7.40 -0.24
C ALA A 78 -0.79 8.22 1.00
N GLY A 79 -1.33 7.59 2.04
CA GLY A 79 -1.60 8.24 3.33
C GLY A 79 -0.34 8.73 4.02
N VAL A 80 0.73 7.93 4.02
CA VAL A 80 2.05 8.30 4.53
C VAL A 80 2.62 9.49 3.75
N VAL A 81 2.59 9.44 2.42
CA VAL A 81 3.07 10.54 1.57
C VAL A 81 2.33 11.85 1.88
N ALA A 82 1.00 11.79 2.00
CA ALA A 82 0.20 12.96 2.38
C ALA A 82 0.57 13.50 3.78
N GLY A 83 0.80 12.58 4.74
CA GLY A 83 1.28 12.94 6.07
C GLY A 83 2.66 13.57 6.07
N VAL A 84 3.61 13.03 5.29
CA VAL A 84 4.95 13.60 5.12
C VAL A 84 4.87 15.02 4.57
N ALA A 85 4.13 15.22 3.49
CA ALA A 85 3.94 16.56 2.89
C ALA A 85 3.35 17.57 3.87
N LYS A 86 2.51 17.12 4.82
CA LYS A 86 1.85 17.99 5.80
C LYS A 86 2.68 18.29 7.04
N TYR A 87 3.41 17.31 7.55
CA TYR A 87 4.00 17.37 8.90
C TYR A 87 5.53 17.46 8.92
N PHE A 88 6.22 17.15 7.82
CA PHE A 88 7.67 17.21 7.76
C PHE A 88 8.15 18.52 7.13
N LYS A 89 9.13 19.16 7.75
CA LYS A 89 9.77 20.38 7.21
C LYS A 89 10.64 20.06 5.98
N ARG A 90 11.24 18.88 5.96
CA ARG A 90 12.05 18.38 4.84
C ARG A 90 11.47 17.07 4.36
N ILE A 91 11.22 16.97 3.09
CA ILE A 91 10.59 15.79 2.47
C ILE A 91 11.66 14.71 2.25
N PRO A 92 11.56 13.56 2.90
CA PRO A 92 12.44 12.42 2.66
C PRO A 92 12.15 11.79 1.29
N LYS A 93 13.10 11.03 0.78
CA LYS A 93 12.87 10.23 -0.43
C LYS A 93 11.92 9.09 -0.12
N ILE A 94 10.88 8.95 -0.93
CA ILE A 94 9.87 7.90 -0.82
C ILE A 94 10.24 6.75 -1.73
N ILE A 95 10.45 5.58 -1.16
CA ILE A 95 10.75 4.34 -1.87
C ILE A 95 9.59 3.37 -1.67
N ILE A 96 8.93 2.99 -2.76
CA ILE A 96 7.87 1.99 -2.72
C ILE A 96 8.48 0.60 -2.86
N VAL A 97 8.07 -0.34 -2.02
CA VAL A 97 8.55 -1.72 -2.03
C VAL A 97 7.38 -2.66 -2.27
N GLU A 98 7.52 -3.54 -3.25
CA GLU A 98 6.52 -4.53 -3.65
C GLU A 98 7.12 -5.93 -3.79
N PRO A 99 6.31 -7.00 -3.72
CA PRO A 99 6.73 -8.33 -4.14
C PRO A 99 7.01 -8.37 -5.65
N ASP A 100 8.05 -9.07 -6.07
CA ASP A 100 8.38 -9.26 -7.48
C ASP A 100 7.28 -9.99 -8.28
N GLN A 101 6.41 -10.71 -7.60
CA GLN A 101 5.27 -11.42 -8.18
C GLN A 101 4.00 -10.57 -8.30
N ALA A 102 3.97 -9.39 -7.65
CA ALA A 102 2.82 -8.49 -7.60
C ALA A 102 3.25 -7.01 -7.63
N ASP A 103 4.05 -6.64 -8.62
CA ASP A 103 4.70 -5.33 -8.77
C ASP A 103 3.83 -4.30 -9.54
N CYS A 104 2.54 -4.22 -9.23
CA CYS A 104 1.59 -3.40 -9.97
C CYS A 104 1.88 -1.88 -9.89
N VAL A 105 2.48 -1.39 -8.80
CA VAL A 105 2.90 0.01 -8.68
C VAL A 105 4.07 0.30 -9.62
N LEU A 106 5.11 -0.54 -9.59
CA LEU A 106 6.28 -0.41 -10.46
C LEU A 106 5.88 -0.43 -11.94
N GLN A 107 5.02 -1.38 -12.34
CA GLN A 107 4.54 -1.49 -13.72
C GLN A 107 3.69 -0.28 -14.13
N SER A 108 2.89 0.25 -13.20
CA SER A 108 2.07 1.44 -13.45
C SER A 108 2.94 2.68 -13.61
N ILE A 109 3.96 2.86 -12.78
CA ILE A 109 4.90 4.00 -12.85
C ILE A 109 5.72 3.92 -14.14
N LYS A 110 6.31 2.76 -14.48
CA LYS A 110 7.07 2.56 -15.73
C LYS A 110 6.24 2.89 -16.97
N SER A 111 4.95 2.57 -16.96
CA SER A 111 4.08 2.82 -18.11
C SER A 111 3.35 4.16 -18.06
N ASN A 112 3.54 4.95 -16.99
CA ASN A 112 2.83 6.20 -16.70
C ASN A 112 1.29 6.08 -16.78
N LYS A 113 0.74 4.92 -16.47
CA LYS A 113 -0.71 4.65 -16.43
C LYS A 113 -1.02 3.50 -15.49
N LEU A 114 -2.22 3.50 -14.89
CA LEU A 114 -2.68 2.36 -14.11
C LEU A 114 -2.61 1.09 -14.95
N LYS A 115 -1.93 0.09 -14.40
CA LYS A 115 -1.75 -1.20 -15.04
C LYS A 115 -2.30 -2.31 -14.16
N LYS A 116 -3.15 -3.15 -14.74
CA LYS A 116 -3.52 -4.44 -14.13
C LYS A 116 -2.51 -5.49 -14.57
N ILE A 117 -1.88 -6.16 -13.62
CA ILE A 117 -0.92 -7.24 -13.87
C ILE A 117 -1.58 -8.60 -13.65
N ARG A 118 -0.97 -9.65 -14.18
CA ARG A 118 -1.36 -11.04 -13.90
C ARG A 118 -0.43 -11.62 -12.84
N ILE A 119 -0.97 -11.93 -11.69
CA ILE A 119 -0.24 -12.66 -10.63
C ILE A 119 -0.27 -14.15 -11.01
N LYS A 120 0.90 -14.74 -11.23
CA LYS A 120 1.03 -16.18 -11.53
C LYS A 120 1.11 -17.03 -10.28
N LYS A 121 1.70 -16.47 -9.22
CA LYS A 121 1.88 -17.10 -7.92
C LYS A 121 1.73 -16.02 -6.86
N GLU A 122 0.99 -16.28 -5.81
CA GLU A 122 0.88 -15.35 -4.68
C GLU A 122 2.20 -15.25 -3.91
N SER A 123 2.52 -14.03 -3.50
CA SER A 123 3.64 -13.79 -2.59
C SER A 123 3.27 -14.20 -1.17
N ILE A 124 4.26 -14.65 -0.39
CA ILE A 124 4.10 -14.85 1.05
C ILE A 124 3.76 -13.53 1.78
N MET A 125 4.04 -12.40 1.15
CA MET A 125 3.60 -11.06 1.57
C MET A 125 2.14 -10.84 1.16
N GLY A 126 1.21 -11.70 1.63
CA GLY A 126 -0.16 -11.83 1.14
C GLY A 126 -0.94 -10.50 1.05
N GLY A 127 -0.78 -9.61 2.04
CA GLY A 127 -1.42 -8.28 2.02
C GLY A 127 -0.95 -7.35 0.90
N MET A 128 0.15 -7.69 0.22
CA MET A 128 0.69 -6.94 -0.92
C MET A 128 0.51 -7.66 -2.26
N SER A 129 -0.07 -8.86 -2.28
CA SER A 129 -0.39 -9.59 -3.52
C SER A 129 -1.59 -8.95 -4.23
N CYS A 130 -1.37 -7.76 -4.79
CA CYS A 130 -2.39 -6.99 -5.47
C CYS A 130 -2.07 -6.86 -6.97
N ASN A 131 -3.07 -7.05 -7.81
CA ASN A 131 -2.89 -7.01 -9.27
C ASN A 131 -3.05 -5.63 -9.88
N GLU A 132 -3.58 -4.67 -9.12
CA GLU A 132 -3.84 -3.31 -9.58
C GLU A 132 -3.84 -2.34 -8.40
N MET A 133 -3.37 -1.11 -8.63
CA MET A 133 -3.45 -0.03 -7.66
C MET A 133 -4.86 0.53 -7.56
N SER A 134 -5.18 1.08 -6.41
CA SER A 134 -6.34 1.93 -6.21
C SER A 134 -6.15 3.29 -6.91
N LEU A 135 -7.23 3.87 -7.45
CA LEU A 135 -7.15 5.07 -8.30
C LEU A 135 -6.58 6.31 -7.59
N VAL A 136 -7.03 6.59 -6.35
CA VAL A 136 -6.55 7.78 -5.62
C VAL A 136 -5.09 7.61 -5.18
N PRO A 137 -4.65 6.47 -4.60
CA PRO A 137 -3.24 6.19 -4.39
C PRO A 137 -2.37 6.36 -5.63
N TRP A 138 -2.82 5.89 -6.79
CA TRP A 138 -2.10 6.09 -8.05
C TRP A 138 -1.86 7.57 -8.35
N GLN A 139 -2.88 8.40 -8.22
CA GLN A 139 -2.78 9.84 -8.48
C GLN A 139 -1.75 10.54 -7.60
N ILE A 140 -1.54 10.05 -6.37
CA ILE A 140 -0.56 10.57 -5.42
C ILE A 140 0.82 9.99 -5.70
N LEU A 141 0.94 8.66 -5.74
CA LEU A 141 2.23 7.96 -5.76
C LEU A 141 2.99 8.13 -7.07
N LYS A 142 2.31 8.27 -8.21
CA LYS A 142 2.97 8.47 -9.50
C LYS A 142 3.87 9.72 -9.56
N ASN A 143 3.57 10.73 -8.74
CA ASN A 143 4.34 11.98 -8.68
C ASN A 143 5.22 12.10 -7.43
N ALA A 144 4.92 11.34 -6.37
CA ALA A 144 5.56 11.49 -5.08
C ALA A 144 6.58 10.37 -4.78
N SER A 145 6.53 9.23 -5.46
CA SER A 145 7.52 8.18 -5.29
C SER A 145 8.80 8.52 -6.04
N HIS A 146 9.93 8.44 -5.35
CA HIS A 146 11.25 8.67 -5.93
C HIS A 146 11.80 7.40 -6.59
N CYS A 147 11.42 6.24 -6.06
CA CYS A 147 11.85 4.94 -6.55
C CYS A 147 10.79 3.88 -6.22
N CYS A 148 10.68 2.85 -7.06
CA CYS A 148 9.95 1.63 -6.78
C CYS A 148 10.90 0.45 -6.92
N VAL A 149 10.85 -0.44 -5.93
CA VAL A 149 11.69 -1.63 -5.85
C VAL A 149 10.79 -2.86 -5.70
N SER A 150 11.02 -3.87 -6.53
CA SER A 150 10.41 -5.18 -6.32
C SER A 150 11.41 -6.12 -5.64
N ILE A 151 10.94 -6.88 -4.66
CA ILE A 151 11.74 -7.78 -3.85
C ILE A 151 11.20 -9.21 -3.89
N SER A 152 12.10 -10.19 -3.87
CA SER A 152 11.72 -11.59 -3.88
C SER A 152 11.35 -12.10 -2.48
N ASP A 153 10.35 -12.98 -2.42
CA ASP A 153 9.95 -13.70 -1.21
C ASP A 153 11.11 -14.42 -0.52
N LYS A 154 12.12 -14.85 -1.28
CA LYS A 154 13.30 -15.55 -0.75
C LYS A 154 14.06 -14.75 0.31
N ASN A 155 13.96 -13.43 0.28
CA ASN A 155 14.68 -12.54 1.20
C ASN A 155 13.92 -12.27 2.49
N ILE A 156 12.62 -12.57 2.56
CA ILE A 156 11.75 -12.16 3.67
C ILE A 156 12.17 -12.82 4.99
N ALA A 157 12.28 -14.15 5.01
CA ALA A 157 12.67 -14.89 6.22
C ALA A 157 14.03 -14.42 6.76
N LYS A 158 15.01 -14.21 5.85
CA LYS A 158 16.35 -13.72 6.21
C LYS A 158 16.30 -12.30 6.77
N THR A 159 15.46 -11.43 6.18
CA THR A 159 15.30 -10.05 6.65
C THR A 159 14.65 -10.01 8.03
N ILE A 160 13.58 -10.79 8.25
CA ILE A 160 12.91 -10.88 9.56
C ILE A 160 13.87 -11.40 10.63
N ALA A 161 14.63 -12.47 10.32
CA ALA A 161 15.64 -12.98 11.23
C ALA A 161 16.72 -11.93 11.54
N GLY A 162 17.20 -11.21 10.52
CA GLY A 162 18.19 -10.15 10.71
C GLY A 162 17.69 -8.98 11.55
N LEU A 163 16.42 -8.62 11.43
CA LEU A 163 15.78 -7.61 12.29
C LEU A 163 15.66 -8.10 13.74
N LYS A 164 15.19 -9.35 13.94
CA LYS A 164 15.12 -9.98 15.27
C LYS A 164 16.48 -10.04 15.97
N ASP A 165 17.51 -10.38 15.24
CA ASP A 165 18.90 -10.47 15.75
C ASP A 165 19.58 -9.09 15.89
N LYS A 166 18.87 -7.99 15.65
CA LYS A 166 19.39 -6.60 15.66
C LYS A 166 20.59 -6.37 14.73
N LYS A 167 20.73 -7.19 13.69
CA LYS A 167 21.84 -7.08 12.71
C LYS A 167 21.78 -5.81 11.86
N PHE A 168 20.57 -5.27 11.65
CA PHE A 168 20.33 -4.10 10.79
C PHE A 168 20.01 -2.82 11.58
N SER A 169 19.78 -2.90 12.86
CA SER A 169 19.47 -1.75 13.70
C SER A 169 19.92 -1.97 15.15
N LYS A 170 20.46 -0.92 15.77
CA LYS A 170 20.72 -0.89 17.20
C LYS A 170 19.45 -0.64 18.03
N THR A 171 18.34 -0.27 17.37
CA THR A 171 17.06 0.02 18.01
C THR A 171 16.26 -1.28 18.16
N SER A 172 15.71 -1.53 19.32
CA SER A 172 14.74 -2.61 19.54
C SER A 172 13.46 -2.32 18.74
N ILE A 173 12.95 -3.35 18.11
CA ILE A 173 11.61 -3.34 17.53
C ILE A 173 10.64 -3.71 18.61
#